data_910a4382a8e2332b76f50bd2a07ac8bc
#
_entry.id   910a4382a8e2332b76f50bd2a07ac8bc
#
_cell.length_a   1.000
_cell.length_b   1.000
_cell.length_c   1.000
_cell.angle_alpha   90.00
_cell.angle_beta   90.00
_cell.angle_gamma   90.00
#
_symmetry.space_group_name_H-M   'P 1'
#
loop_
_entity.id
_entity.type
_entity.pdbx_description
1 polymer ?
#
loop_
_entity_poly.entity_id
_entity_poly.type
_entity_poly.pdbx_seq_one_letter_code
_entity_poly.pdbx_strand_id
1 'polypeptide(L)'
;MITNDGMVVIPPAFEHLMGVPEGGTRIYRAEGNHSQMRRWFDGLCQHIGPCVSPGAAAVYAKVSRAAVYKRMKAGGLTAFCFKITGKTRTLFGNEKKLKELPLIYIPVEECKAWSVDLDLRAARVDPGHGTAEDESALEQ
;
A
#
# COMPACT_ATOMS: atom_id res chain seq x y z
N MET A 1 -1.17 -13.65 -6.41
CA MET A 1 -1.61 -14.65 -5.44
C MET A 1 -1.74 -14.03 -4.05
N ILE A 2 -2.80 -14.35 -3.36
CA ILE A 2 -3.10 -13.78 -2.04
C ILE A 2 -3.11 -14.89 -0.99
N THR A 3 -2.59 -14.60 0.21
CA THR A 3 -2.67 -15.50 1.36
C THR A 3 -4.10 -15.56 1.90
N ASN A 4 -4.34 -16.47 2.84
CA ASN A 4 -5.65 -16.56 3.52
C ASN A 4 -6.00 -15.27 4.27
N ASP A 5 -4.98 -14.50 4.68
CA ASP A 5 -5.17 -13.22 5.37
C ASP A 5 -5.44 -12.06 4.41
N GLY A 6 -5.50 -12.33 3.11
CA GLY A 6 -5.75 -11.32 2.10
C GLY A 6 -4.51 -10.53 1.69
N MET A 7 -3.33 -11.02 1.99
CA MET A 7 -2.07 -10.35 1.67
C MET A 7 -1.39 -11.01 0.47
N VAL A 8 -0.71 -10.21 -0.34
CA VAL A 8 0.04 -10.75 -1.48
C VAL A 8 1.23 -11.57 -1.01
N VAL A 9 1.55 -12.59 -1.77
CA VAL A 9 2.77 -13.40 -1.55
C VAL A 9 3.91 -12.73 -2.31
N ILE A 10 4.99 -12.44 -1.60
CA ILE A 10 6.17 -11.83 -2.21
C ILE A 10 7.12 -12.92 -2.65
N PRO A 11 7.43 -13.01 -3.96
CA PRO A 11 8.40 -14.01 -4.45
C PRO A 11 9.78 -13.78 -3.82
N PRO A 12 10.50 -14.85 -3.45
CA PRO A 12 11.82 -14.72 -2.84
C PRO A 12 12.81 -13.88 -3.66
N ALA A 13 12.74 -13.98 -4.98
CA ALA A 13 13.59 -13.18 -5.86
C ALA A 13 13.34 -11.69 -5.70
N PHE A 14 12.12 -11.30 -5.42
CA PHE A 14 11.77 -9.89 -5.23
C PHE A 14 12.13 -9.41 -3.82
N GLU A 15 12.10 -10.29 -2.83
CA GLU A 15 12.51 -9.95 -1.46
C GLU A 15 13.95 -9.44 -1.41
N HIS A 16 14.83 -9.96 -2.26
CA HIS A 16 16.20 -9.47 -2.36
C HIS A 16 16.28 -7.98 -2.68
N LEU A 17 15.34 -7.47 -3.45
CA LEU A 17 15.31 -6.07 -3.83
C LEU A 17 14.70 -5.18 -2.75
N MET A 18 13.83 -5.74 -1.95
CA MET A 18 13.04 -4.98 -0.98
C MET A 18 13.51 -5.12 0.46
N GLY A 19 14.32 -6.14 0.73
CA GLY A 19 14.74 -6.41 2.11
C GLY A 19 13.60 -6.96 2.96
N VAL A 20 13.78 -6.83 4.26
CA VAL A 20 12.84 -7.35 5.26
C VAL A 20 11.93 -6.21 5.71
N PRO A 21 10.62 -6.45 5.89
CA PRO A 21 9.74 -5.41 6.38
C PRO A 21 10.06 -5.05 7.84
N GLU A 22 9.73 -3.83 8.22
CA GLU A 22 9.89 -3.39 9.61
C GLU A 22 9.04 -4.25 10.54
N GLY A 23 9.53 -4.51 11.75
CA GLY A 23 8.88 -5.40 12.70
C GLY A 23 7.39 -5.07 12.91
N GLY A 24 6.55 -6.08 12.84
CA GLY A 24 5.11 -5.94 13.02
C GLY A 24 4.37 -5.32 11.85
N THR A 25 5.06 -4.93 10.79
CA THR A 25 4.44 -4.34 9.60
C THR A 25 4.81 -5.12 8.35
N ARG A 26 4.17 -4.79 7.23
CA ARG A 26 4.53 -5.30 5.92
C ARG A 26 4.94 -4.12 5.02
N ILE A 27 5.68 -3.19 5.60
CA ILE A 27 6.19 -2.02 4.89
C ILE A 27 7.62 -2.30 4.45
N TYR A 28 7.81 -2.45 3.15
CA TYR A 28 9.10 -2.70 2.53
C TYR A 28 9.67 -1.39 2.00
N ARG A 29 10.92 -1.11 2.30
CA ARG A 29 11.55 0.15 1.93
C ARG A 29 12.76 -0.09 1.04
N ALA A 30 12.78 0.63 -0.08
CA ALA A 30 13.92 0.66 -0.98
C ALA A 30 14.28 2.11 -1.28
N GLU A 31 15.48 2.33 -1.78
CA GLU A 31 15.91 3.68 -2.17
C GLU A 31 16.86 3.59 -3.36
N GLY A 32 16.98 4.69 -4.08
CA GLY A 32 17.85 4.77 -5.22
C GLY A 32 17.51 5.96 -6.12
N ASN A 33 18.16 6.02 -7.29
CA ASN A 33 17.89 7.05 -8.27
C ASN A 33 16.65 6.72 -9.11
N HIS A 34 16.31 7.60 -10.06
CA HIS A 34 15.14 7.40 -10.92
C HIS A 34 15.19 6.13 -11.74
N SER A 35 16.35 5.77 -12.27
CA SER A 35 16.49 4.53 -13.06
C SER A 35 16.26 3.30 -12.21
N GLN A 36 16.78 3.32 -11.00
CA GLN A 36 16.56 2.24 -10.03
C GLN A 36 15.11 2.15 -9.61
N MET A 37 14.45 3.29 -9.42
CA MET A 37 13.03 3.36 -9.10
C MET A 37 12.18 2.73 -10.21
N ARG A 38 12.49 3.02 -11.47
CA ARG A 38 11.76 2.43 -12.61
C ARG A 38 11.88 0.92 -12.62
N ARG A 39 13.09 0.40 -12.46
CA ARG A 39 13.30 -1.05 -12.42
C ARG A 39 12.60 -1.70 -11.25
N TRP A 40 12.63 -1.03 -10.11
CA TRP A 40 11.92 -1.48 -8.91
C TRP A 40 10.41 -1.51 -9.16
N PHE A 41 9.86 -0.47 -9.75
CA PHE A 41 8.43 -0.39 -10.05
C PHE A 41 8.01 -1.44 -11.07
N ASP A 42 8.82 -1.63 -12.11
CA ASP A 42 8.57 -2.69 -13.10
C ASP A 42 8.55 -4.07 -12.44
N GLY A 43 9.47 -4.30 -11.51
CA GLY A 43 9.49 -5.52 -10.70
C GLY A 43 8.22 -5.70 -9.86
N LEU A 44 7.72 -4.63 -9.26
CA LEU A 44 6.45 -4.67 -8.54
C LEU A 44 5.32 -5.13 -9.46
N CYS A 45 5.19 -4.49 -10.61
CA CYS A 45 4.12 -4.82 -11.56
C CYS A 45 4.24 -6.25 -12.06
N GLN A 46 5.46 -6.72 -12.31
CA GLN A 46 5.70 -8.06 -12.82
C GLN A 46 5.48 -9.17 -11.80
N HIS A 47 5.97 -8.97 -10.58
CA HIS A 47 5.97 -10.03 -9.56
C HIS A 47 4.81 -9.95 -8.58
N ILE A 48 4.32 -8.76 -8.30
CA ILE A 48 3.24 -8.55 -7.32
C ILE A 48 1.90 -8.28 -8.01
N GLY A 49 1.94 -7.59 -9.16
CA GLY A 49 0.75 -7.17 -9.86
C GLY A 49 0.53 -5.66 -9.71
N PRO A 50 -0.65 -5.17 -10.10
CA PRO A 50 -0.95 -3.74 -10.02
C PRO A 50 -0.84 -3.22 -8.60
N CYS A 51 -0.12 -2.12 -8.44
CA CYS A 51 0.03 -1.43 -7.17
C CYS A 51 -0.35 0.04 -7.35
N VAL A 52 -0.97 0.61 -6.35
CA VAL A 52 -1.50 1.98 -6.42
C VAL A 52 -1.08 2.81 -5.23
N SER A 53 -1.21 4.12 -5.36
CA SER A 53 -0.94 5.06 -4.28
C SER A 53 -1.93 4.87 -3.12
N PRO A 54 -1.63 5.39 -1.93
CA PRO A 54 -2.57 5.30 -0.81
C PRO A 54 -3.93 5.94 -1.10
N GLY A 55 -3.96 7.03 -1.87
CA GLY A 55 -5.22 7.66 -2.27
C GLY A 55 -6.07 6.77 -3.14
N ALA A 56 -5.46 6.11 -4.14
CA ALA A 56 -6.16 5.15 -4.98
C ALA A 56 -6.53 3.88 -4.20
N ALA A 57 -5.67 3.44 -3.29
CA ALA A 57 -5.97 2.30 -2.42
C ALA A 57 -7.24 2.55 -1.60
N ALA A 58 -7.40 3.76 -1.09
CA ALA A 58 -8.59 4.15 -0.35
C ALA A 58 -9.87 4.00 -1.21
N VAL A 59 -9.79 4.36 -2.48
CA VAL A 59 -10.91 4.20 -3.41
C VAL A 59 -11.24 2.72 -3.61
N TYR A 60 -10.24 1.89 -3.87
CA TYR A 60 -10.45 0.45 -4.07
C TYR A 60 -11.03 -0.23 -2.83
N ALA A 61 -10.56 0.17 -1.66
CA ALA A 61 -11.02 -0.41 -0.40
C ALA A 61 -12.30 0.24 0.14
N LYS A 62 -12.72 1.34 -0.45
CA LYS A 62 -13.91 2.11 -0.04
C LYS A 62 -13.79 2.62 1.39
N VAL A 63 -12.62 3.13 1.72
CA VAL A 63 -12.31 3.69 3.05
C VAL A 63 -11.66 5.06 2.89
N SER A 64 -11.40 5.72 4.01
CA SER A 64 -10.66 6.97 3.99
C SER A 64 -9.17 6.71 3.78
N ARG A 65 -8.46 7.72 3.28
CA ARG A 65 -7.00 7.67 3.15
C ARG A 65 -6.32 7.44 4.50
N ALA A 66 -6.84 8.06 5.55
CA ALA A 66 -6.32 7.86 6.90
C ALA A 66 -6.44 6.40 7.34
N ALA A 67 -7.54 5.74 6.99
CA ALA A 67 -7.74 4.32 7.30
C ALA A 67 -6.70 3.44 6.60
N VAL A 68 -6.31 3.79 5.38
CA VAL A 68 -5.25 3.08 4.64
C VAL A 68 -3.93 3.15 5.42
N TYR A 69 -3.52 4.36 5.82
CA TYR A 69 -2.28 4.53 6.59
C TYR A 69 -2.32 3.80 7.93
N LYS A 70 -3.45 3.87 8.61
CA LYS A 70 -3.62 3.17 9.88
C LYS A 70 -3.48 1.67 9.71
N ARG A 71 -4.06 1.11 8.66
CA ARG A 71 -3.98 -0.34 8.40
C ARG A 71 -2.56 -0.75 7.99
N MET A 72 -1.86 0.10 7.23
CA MET A 72 -0.45 -0.12 6.91
C MET A 72 0.40 -0.25 8.18
N LYS A 73 0.24 0.70 9.09
CA LYS A 73 1.00 0.72 10.35
C LYS A 73 0.66 -0.45 11.25
N ALA A 74 -0.55 -0.96 11.17
CA ALA A 74 -0.98 -2.12 11.94
C ALA A 74 -0.54 -3.46 11.33
N GLY A 75 0.11 -3.44 10.17
CA GLY A 75 0.55 -4.66 9.49
C GLY A 75 -0.53 -5.34 8.68
N GLY A 76 -1.67 -4.68 8.46
CA GLY A 76 -2.79 -5.24 7.71
C GLY A 76 -2.76 -5.00 6.21
N LEU A 77 -1.81 -4.22 5.72
CA LEU A 77 -1.58 -4.00 4.30
C LEU A 77 -0.10 -4.06 4.00
N THR A 78 0.23 -4.63 2.83
CA THR A 78 1.59 -4.57 2.29
C THR A 78 1.78 -3.23 1.62
N ALA A 79 2.88 -2.56 1.90
CA ALA A 79 3.23 -1.30 1.27
C ALA A 79 4.67 -1.36 0.78
N PHE A 80 4.87 -0.89 -0.44
CA PHE A 80 6.19 -0.80 -1.05
C PHE A 80 6.56 0.66 -1.16
N CYS A 81 7.57 1.07 -0.41
CA CYS A 81 8.00 2.45 -0.36
C CYS A 81 9.34 2.60 -1.05
N PHE A 82 9.44 3.58 -1.93
CA PHE A 82 10.69 3.89 -2.60
C PHE A 82 11.06 5.35 -2.35
N LYS A 83 12.26 5.55 -1.84
CA LYS A 83 12.80 6.88 -1.61
C LYS A 83 13.75 7.22 -2.74
N ILE A 84 13.44 8.25 -3.51
CA ILE A 84 14.31 8.71 -4.58
C ILE A 84 15.40 9.56 -3.97
N THR A 85 16.65 9.18 -4.20
CA THR A 85 17.84 9.87 -3.71
C THR A 85 18.61 10.45 -4.87
N GLY A 86 19.48 11.40 -4.59
CA GLY A 86 20.33 12.02 -5.58
C GLY A 86 20.11 13.52 -5.68
N LYS A 87 20.61 14.08 -6.78
CA LYS A 87 20.51 15.49 -7.10
C LYS A 87 19.92 15.67 -8.47
N THR A 88 19.19 16.73 -8.67
CA THR A 88 18.69 17.12 -9.98
C THR A 88 19.24 18.48 -10.35
N ARG A 89 19.39 18.75 -11.65
CA ARG A 89 19.82 20.05 -12.14
C ARG A 89 18.62 20.93 -12.44
N THR A 90 18.74 22.20 -12.11
CA THR A 90 17.75 23.20 -12.51
C THR A 90 18.02 23.61 -13.95
N LEU A 91 17.12 24.41 -14.53
CA LEU A 91 17.29 24.96 -15.88
C LEU A 91 18.58 25.79 -16.03
N PHE A 92 19.10 26.32 -14.94
CA PHE A 92 20.31 27.14 -14.97
C PHE A 92 21.59 26.36 -14.61
N GLY A 93 21.48 25.03 -14.60
CA GLY A 93 22.62 24.17 -14.33
C GLY A 93 22.97 23.98 -12.86
N ASN A 94 22.24 24.57 -11.96
CA ASN A 94 22.46 24.37 -10.52
C ASN A 94 21.93 23.01 -10.08
N GLU A 95 22.69 22.36 -9.21
CA GLU A 95 22.24 21.11 -8.60
C GLU A 95 21.33 21.39 -7.42
N LYS A 96 20.25 20.64 -7.31
CA LYS A 96 19.33 20.71 -6.20
C LYS A 96 19.08 19.33 -5.67
N LYS A 97 19.15 19.19 -4.34
CA LYS A 97 18.83 17.93 -3.69
C LYS A 97 17.34 17.60 -3.90
N LEU A 98 17.05 16.37 -4.30
CA LEU A 98 15.68 15.92 -4.48
C LEU A 98 14.98 15.85 -3.12
N LYS A 99 13.69 16.16 -3.13
CA LYS A 99 12.87 15.98 -1.94
C LYS A 99 12.82 14.50 -1.57
N GLU A 100 12.98 14.22 -0.29
CA GLU A 100 12.98 12.86 0.24
C GLU A 100 11.56 12.35 0.52
N LEU A 101 10.62 12.59 -0.41
CA LEU A 101 9.26 12.09 -0.28
C LEU A 101 9.21 10.67 -0.82
N PRO A 102 8.88 9.68 0.01
CA PRO A 102 8.78 8.31 -0.47
C PRO A 102 7.56 8.14 -1.38
N LEU A 103 7.77 7.36 -2.44
CA LEU A 103 6.66 6.86 -3.23
C LEU A 103 6.12 5.63 -2.54
N ILE A 104 4.81 5.57 -2.35
CA ILE A 104 4.18 4.44 -1.66
C ILE A 104 3.23 3.76 -2.62
N TYR A 105 3.36 2.44 -2.75
CA TYR A 105 2.52 1.63 -3.60
C TYR A 105 1.94 0.46 -2.82
N ILE A 106 0.64 0.25 -2.98
CA ILE A 106 -0.09 -0.79 -2.26
C ILE A 106 -0.75 -1.72 -3.28
N PRO A 107 -0.61 -3.05 -3.12
CA PRO A 107 -1.22 -3.98 -4.07
C PRO A 107 -2.73 -3.82 -4.15
N VAL A 108 -3.25 -3.69 -5.36
CA VAL A 108 -4.69 -3.56 -5.61
C VAL A 108 -5.45 -4.78 -5.09
N GLU A 109 -4.87 -5.97 -5.23
CA GLU A 109 -5.51 -7.20 -4.75
C GLU A 109 -5.80 -7.17 -3.26
N GLU A 110 -4.86 -6.64 -2.47
CA GLU A 110 -5.07 -6.51 -1.03
C GLU A 110 -6.16 -5.51 -0.70
N CYS A 111 -6.23 -4.42 -1.46
CA CYS A 111 -7.28 -3.42 -1.28
C CYS A 111 -8.66 -4.00 -1.56
N LYS A 112 -8.77 -4.79 -2.63
CA LYS A 112 -10.02 -5.45 -2.98
C LYS A 112 -10.42 -6.50 -1.95
N ALA A 113 -9.46 -7.29 -1.48
CA ALA A 113 -9.71 -8.27 -0.42
C ALA A 113 -10.19 -7.60 0.86
N TRP A 114 -9.59 -6.48 1.21
CA TRP A 114 -10.02 -5.70 2.37
C TRP A 114 -11.44 -5.17 2.18
N SER A 115 -11.77 -4.65 1.01
CA SER A 115 -13.13 -4.19 0.70
C SER A 115 -14.15 -5.32 0.85
N VAL A 116 -13.83 -6.51 0.36
CA VAL A 116 -14.70 -7.69 0.49
C VAL A 116 -14.87 -8.06 1.97
N ASP A 117 -13.79 -8.04 2.74
CA ASP A 117 -13.84 -8.35 4.17
C ASP A 117 -14.73 -7.35 4.91
N LEU A 118 -14.63 -6.08 4.60
CA LEU A 118 -15.47 -5.04 5.18
C LEU A 118 -16.94 -5.27 4.83
N ASP A 119 -17.23 -5.62 3.59
CA ASP A 119 -18.60 -5.92 3.15
C ASP A 119 -19.16 -7.14 3.88
N LEU A 120 -18.34 -8.18 4.07
CA LEU A 120 -18.74 -9.38 4.82
C LEU A 120 -19.00 -9.07 6.29
N ARG A 121 -18.20 -8.21 6.89
CA ARG A 121 -18.41 -7.77 8.27
C ARG A 121 -19.70 -6.99 8.41
N ALA A 122 -19.99 -6.11 7.46
CA ALA A 122 -21.26 -5.38 7.43
C ALA A 122 -22.44 -6.31 7.27
N ALA A 123 -22.32 -7.34 6.41
CA ALA A 123 -23.38 -8.32 6.21
C ALA A 123 -23.65 -9.20 7.42
N ARG A 124 -22.70 -9.32 8.34
CA ARG A 124 -22.86 -10.09 9.58
C ARG A 124 -23.66 -9.34 10.63
N VAL A 125 -23.84 -8.05 10.45
CA VAL A 125 -24.69 -7.27 11.34
C VAL A 125 -26.12 -7.74 11.10
N ASP A 126 -26.77 -8.24 12.17
CA ASP A 126 -28.14 -8.73 12.09
C ASP A 126 -29.07 -7.61 11.67
N PRO A 127 -29.80 -7.75 10.57
CA PRO A 127 -30.76 -6.73 10.13
C PRO A 127 -31.81 -6.41 11.19
N GLY A 128 -32.16 -7.37 12.04
CA GLY A 128 -33.09 -7.15 13.14
C GLY A 128 -32.51 -6.28 14.24
N HIS A 129 -31.19 -6.18 14.30
CA HIS A 129 -30.47 -5.32 15.24
C HIS A 129 -29.81 -4.14 14.53
N GLY A 130 -29.97 -4.08 13.22
CA GLY A 130 -29.36 -3.03 12.41
C GLY A 130 -30.08 -1.72 12.56
N THR A 131 -29.84 -1.07 13.68
CA THR A 131 -30.35 0.28 13.92
C THR A 131 -29.45 1.28 13.23
N ALA A 132 -29.90 2.52 13.14
CA ALA A 132 -29.09 3.58 12.54
C ALA A 132 -27.77 3.79 13.31
N GLU A 133 -27.78 3.58 14.60
CA GLU A 133 -26.58 3.70 15.42
C GLU A 133 -25.54 2.64 15.06
N ASP A 134 -25.98 1.41 14.85
CA ASP A 134 -25.09 0.32 14.46
C ASP A 134 -24.48 0.58 13.09
N GLU A 135 -25.27 1.07 12.15
CA GLU A 135 -24.80 1.44 10.84
C GLU A 135 -23.77 2.56 10.90
N SER A 136 -24.02 3.57 11.73
CA SER A 136 -23.07 4.67 11.93
C SER A 136 -21.74 4.17 12.49
N ALA A 137 -21.78 3.23 13.42
CA ALA A 137 -20.57 2.64 13.99
C ALA A 137 -19.76 1.89 12.94
N LEU A 138 -20.42 1.23 11.98
CA LEU A 138 -19.74 0.51 10.91
C LEU A 138 -19.07 1.43 9.89
N GLU A 139 -19.61 2.60 9.68
CA GLU A 139 -19.07 3.57 8.75
C GLU A 139 -17.80 4.25 9.26
N GLN A 140 -17.56 4.15 10.52
CA GLN A 140 -16.39 4.75 11.17
C GLN A 140 -15.24 3.77 11.27
#